data_8f2a211b1d75f1f61d897b3074bc7f8a
#
_entry.id   8f2a211b1d75f1f61d897b3074bc7f8a
#
_cell.length_a   1.000
_cell.length_b   1.000
_cell.length_c   1.000
_cell.angle_alpha   90.00
_cell.angle_beta   90.00
_cell.angle_gamma   90.00
#
_symmetry.space_group_name_H-M   'P 1'
#
loop_
_entity.id
_entity.type
_entity.pdbx_description
1 polymer ?
#
loop_
_entity_poly.entity_id
_entity_poly.type
_entity_poly.pdbx_seq_one_letter_code
_entity_poly.pdbx_strand_id
1 'polypeptide(L)'
;RASGSATVTAYDSATVTASGSATVRAGSHVPVHDHGPNVTISGGIPISARRITDPKAWCELHGLTVDRGKVTVYKAVEADWRGGTKVDGITYAPGDKPEAPDWEKTAACGAGLHFVARPWEGDRYLDQPPAHYVACVVRVSEMAVIDQDKVKARRVVAPIVECDIDGEVIKADQA
;
A
#
# COMPACT_ATOMS: atom_id res chain seq x y z
N ARG A 1 7.59 10.77 23.02
CA ARG A 1 6.90 9.48 22.87
C ARG A 1 6.02 9.23 24.09
N ALA A 2 4.77 8.84 23.88
CA ALA A 2 3.82 8.49 24.94
C ALA A 2 3.33 7.04 24.71
N SER A 3 3.33 6.20 25.74
CA SER A 3 2.91 4.81 25.64
C SER A 3 2.21 4.33 26.92
N GLY A 4 1.49 3.22 26.85
CA GLY A 4 0.68 2.73 27.97
C GLY A 4 -0.42 3.73 28.32
N SER A 5 -0.54 4.12 29.60
CA SER A 5 -1.50 5.12 30.11
C SER A 5 -0.88 6.50 30.36
N ALA A 6 0.26 6.80 29.73
CA ALA A 6 0.97 8.05 29.90
C ALA A 6 0.14 9.27 29.44
N THR A 7 0.26 10.39 30.19
CA THR A 7 -0.23 11.69 29.75
C THR A 7 0.95 12.56 29.34
N VAL A 8 0.88 13.16 28.15
CA VAL A 8 1.91 14.05 27.60
C VAL A 8 1.29 15.36 27.17
N THR A 9 1.97 16.46 27.49
CA THR A 9 1.66 17.79 26.95
C THR A 9 2.82 18.24 26.07
N ALA A 10 2.55 18.72 24.86
CA ALA A 10 3.55 19.11 23.87
C ALA A 10 3.22 20.46 23.23
N TYR A 11 4.25 21.28 23.01
CA TYR A 11 4.14 22.61 22.43
C TYR A 11 5.21 22.86 21.35
N ASP A 12 5.08 23.95 20.64
CA ASP A 12 6.04 24.48 19.67
C ASP A 12 6.42 23.47 18.56
N SER A 13 7.71 23.20 18.43
CA SER A 13 8.27 22.29 17.41
C SER A 13 8.31 20.81 17.82
N ALA A 14 7.60 20.45 18.89
CA ALA A 14 7.57 19.07 19.34
C ALA A 14 6.86 18.15 18.34
N THR A 15 7.30 16.90 18.24
CA THR A 15 6.60 15.81 17.55
C THR A 15 6.26 14.73 18.57
N VAL A 16 5.01 14.29 18.62
CA VAL A 16 4.56 13.27 19.57
C VAL A 16 4.25 11.98 18.83
N THR A 17 4.76 10.85 19.33
CA THR A 17 4.32 9.50 18.95
C THR A 17 3.56 8.91 20.13
N ALA A 18 2.30 8.55 19.94
CA ALA A 18 1.41 8.04 20.98
C ALA A 18 0.91 6.63 20.66
N SER A 19 0.88 5.75 21.66
CA SER A 19 0.40 4.37 21.54
C SER A 19 -0.26 3.87 22.83
N GLY A 20 -0.97 2.74 22.76
CA GLY A 20 -1.72 2.19 23.88
C GLY A 20 -2.93 3.06 24.24
N SER A 21 -3.08 3.43 25.49
CA SER A 21 -4.15 4.30 26.02
C SER A 21 -3.63 5.68 26.44
N ALA A 22 -2.59 6.16 25.73
CA ALA A 22 -1.96 7.44 26.05
C ALA A 22 -2.92 8.62 25.82
N THR A 23 -2.78 9.65 26.67
CA THR A 23 -3.47 10.94 26.53
C THR A 23 -2.47 12.00 26.09
N VAL A 24 -2.73 12.67 24.97
CA VAL A 24 -1.91 13.74 24.44
C VAL A 24 -2.66 15.06 24.44
N ARG A 25 -2.05 16.11 24.99
CA ARG A 25 -2.49 17.49 24.84
C ARG A 25 -1.43 18.23 24.03
N ALA A 26 -1.80 18.77 22.88
CA ALA A 26 -0.83 19.34 21.96
C ALA A 26 -1.22 20.74 21.51
N GLY A 27 -0.24 21.62 21.33
CA GLY A 27 -0.44 22.92 20.67
C GLY A 27 -0.89 22.70 19.20
N SER A 28 -1.58 23.69 18.62
CA SER A 28 -2.27 23.58 17.34
C SER A 28 -1.41 23.09 16.15
N HIS A 29 -0.10 23.31 16.20
CA HIS A 29 0.83 22.94 15.12
C HIS A 29 1.68 21.70 15.43
N VAL A 30 1.46 21.04 16.58
CA VAL A 30 2.23 19.87 17.00
C VAL A 30 1.71 18.63 16.27
N PRO A 31 2.50 17.92 15.44
CA PRO A 31 2.11 16.66 14.86
C PRO A 31 2.06 15.55 15.91
N VAL A 32 0.93 14.82 15.95
CA VAL A 32 0.71 13.71 16.89
C VAL A 32 0.48 12.44 16.09
N HIS A 33 1.49 11.56 16.04
CA HIS A 33 1.40 10.25 15.39
C HIS A 33 0.65 9.26 16.31
N ASP A 34 -0.56 8.89 15.90
CA ASP A 34 -1.45 7.96 16.61
C ASP A 34 -1.23 6.52 16.14
N HIS A 35 -0.63 5.70 17.00
CA HIS A 35 -0.35 4.28 16.75
C HIS A 35 -1.29 3.32 17.50
N GLY A 36 -2.36 3.80 18.12
CA GLY A 36 -3.23 2.94 18.92
C GLY A 36 -4.70 3.32 18.91
N PRO A 37 -5.60 2.34 19.05
CA PRO A 37 -7.06 2.59 18.98
C PRO A 37 -7.59 3.39 20.20
N ASN A 38 -6.85 3.41 21.31
CA ASN A 38 -7.29 4.01 22.57
C ASN A 38 -6.53 5.31 22.91
N VAL A 39 -5.78 5.87 21.96
CA VAL A 39 -5.09 7.16 22.15
C VAL A 39 -6.13 8.27 22.16
N THR A 40 -6.06 9.14 23.18
CA THR A 40 -6.88 10.34 23.29
C THR A 40 -6.02 11.56 22.95
N ILE A 41 -6.45 12.34 21.95
CA ILE A 41 -5.73 13.53 21.49
C ILE A 41 -6.62 14.75 21.65
N SER A 42 -6.05 15.80 22.27
CA SER A 42 -6.66 17.11 22.41
C SER A 42 -5.74 18.16 21.82
N GLY A 43 -6.16 18.82 20.74
CA GLY A 43 -5.33 19.75 19.96
C GLY A 43 -4.30 19.04 19.08
N GLY A 44 -3.38 19.82 18.49
CA GLY A 44 -2.38 19.31 17.56
C GLY A 44 -2.93 18.91 16.19
N ILE A 45 -2.06 18.32 15.38
CA ILE A 45 -2.39 17.74 14.06
C ILE A 45 -2.32 16.22 14.20
N PRO A 46 -3.47 15.53 14.32
CA PRO A 46 -3.45 14.07 14.45
C PRO A 46 -3.06 13.42 13.11
N ILE A 47 -2.04 12.56 13.16
CA ILE A 47 -1.57 11.75 12.04
C ILE A 47 -1.83 10.30 12.42
N SER A 48 -2.79 9.66 11.77
CA SER A 48 -3.06 8.24 12.02
C SER A 48 -1.92 7.40 11.48
N ALA A 49 -1.20 6.74 12.37
CA ALA A 49 -0.15 5.77 12.06
C ALA A 49 -0.59 4.35 12.47
N ARG A 50 -1.89 4.12 12.56
CA ARG A 50 -2.47 2.82 12.88
C ARG A 50 -2.20 1.84 11.76
N ARG A 51 -1.82 0.64 12.13
CA ARG A 51 -1.66 -0.41 11.15
C ARG A 51 -3.01 -0.77 10.55
N ILE A 52 -3.17 -0.52 9.27
CA ILE A 52 -4.33 -0.97 8.51
C ILE A 52 -4.11 -2.43 8.14
N THR A 53 -5.08 -3.28 8.42
CA THR A 53 -5.05 -4.72 8.09
C THR A 53 -6.20 -5.13 7.18
N ASP A 54 -7.23 -4.29 7.08
CA ASP A 54 -8.36 -4.51 6.18
C ASP A 54 -8.06 -3.98 4.78
N PRO A 55 -8.16 -4.82 3.71
CA PRO A 55 -7.89 -4.39 2.34
C PRO A 55 -8.78 -3.25 1.85
N LYS A 56 -10.04 -3.18 2.30
CA LYS A 56 -10.94 -2.10 1.90
C LYS A 56 -10.52 -0.77 2.51
N ALA A 57 -10.18 -0.76 3.81
CA ALA A 57 -9.65 0.42 4.49
C ALA A 57 -8.32 0.88 3.89
N TRP A 58 -7.48 -0.05 3.42
CA TRP A 58 -6.25 0.27 2.69
C TRP A 58 -6.56 0.97 1.36
N CYS A 59 -7.52 0.48 0.58
CA CYS A 59 -7.97 1.14 -0.64
C CYS A 59 -8.51 2.56 -0.36
N GLU A 60 -9.31 2.73 0.69
CA GLU A 60 -9.84 4.03 1.11
C GLU A 60 -8.72 5.01 1.50
N LEU A 61 -7.72 4.57 2.28
CA LEU A 61 -6.56 5.37 2.66
C LEU A 61 -5.83 5.92 1.44
N HIS A 62 -5.65 5.09 0.41
CA HIS A 62 -4.94 5.45 -0.81
C HIS A 62 -5.82 6.12 -1.87
N GLY A 63 -7.11 6.35 -1.59
CA GLY A 63 -8.05 6.95 -2.54
C GLY A 63 -8.32 6.08 -3.77
N LEU A 64 -8.17 4.75 -3.63
CA LEU A 64 -8.45 3.81 -4.71
C LEU A 64 -9.94 3.49 -4.78
N THR A 65 -10.51 3.55 -5.97
CA THR A 65 -11.92 3.20 -6.19
C THR A 65 -12.10 1.70 -6.25
N VAL A 66 -12.96 1.17 -5.37
CA VAL A 66 -13.38 -0.22 -5.41
C VAL A 66 -14.69 -0.33 -6.19
N ASP A 67 -14.67 -0.96 -7.36
CA ASP A 67 -15.84 -1.24 -8.18
C ASP A 67 -16.17 -2.75 -8.17
N ARG A 68 -17.38 -3.10 -7.74
CA ARG A 68 -17.86 -4.50 -7.69
C ARG A 68 -16.88 -5.46 -7.04
N GLY A 69 -16.23 -5.00 -5.94
CA GLY A 69 -15.26 -5.78 -5.18
C GLY A 69 -13.89 -5.94 -5.87
N LYS A 70 -13.61 -5.17 -6.91
CA LYS A 70 -12.33 -5.13 -7.61
C LYS A 70 -11.69 -3.76 -7.44
N VAL A 71 -10.36 -3.72 -7.48
CA VAL A 71 -9.56 -2.50 -7.40
C VAL A 71 -8.39 -2.61 -8.36
N THR A 72 -7.98 -1.47 -8.92
CA THR A 72 -6.73 -1.35 -9.68
C THR A 72 -5.61 -1.02 -8.71
N VAL A 73 -4.55 -1.82 -8.77
CA VAL A 73 -3.30 -1.66 -8.04
C VAL A 73 -2.14 -1.71 -9.03
N TYR A 74 -0.95 -1.30 -8.63
CA TYR A 74 0.15 -1.09 -9.55
C TYR A 74 1.39 -1.90 -9.17
N LYS A 75 2.25 -2.09 -10.16
CA LYS A 75 3.55 -2.72 -9.98
C LYS A 75 4.57 -2.11 -10.93
N ALA A 76 5.77 -1.84 -10.42
CA ALA A 76 6.94 -1.59 -11.23
C ALA A 76 7.60 -2.93 -11.60
N VAL A 77 8.05 -3.06 -12.84
CA VAL A 77 8.66 -4.28 -13.36
C VAL A 77 9.91 -3.98 -14.18
N GLU A 78 10.78 -4.99 -14.27
CA GLU A 78 11.98 -4.97 -15.09
C GLU A 78 11.64 -5.16 -16.59
N ALA A 79 12.65 -5.04 -17.46
CA ALA A 79 12.48 -5.17 -18.92
C ALA A 79 11.96 -6.55 -19.37
N ASP A 80 12.12 -7.58 -18.54
CA ASP A 80 11.57 -8.92 -18.78
C ASP A 80 10.15 -9.11 -18.20
N TRP A 81 9.48 -8.03 -17.82
CA TRP A 81 8.14 -7.99 -17.21
C TRP A 81 8.05 -8.71 -15.87
N ARG A 82 9.15 -8.87 -15.15
CA ARG A 82 9.19 -9.46 -13.83
C ARG A 82 9.33 -8.39 -12.75
N GLY A 83 8.86 -8.70 -11.54
CA GLY A 83 9.11 -7.88 -10.36
C GLY A 83 10.48 -8.16 -9.76
N GLY A 84 10.92 -7.34 -8.79
CA GLY A 84 12.21 -7.51 -8.11
C GLY A 84 12.41 -8.89 -7.47
N THR A 85 11.36 -9.49 -6.91
CA THR A 85 11.41 -10.92 -6.51
C THR A 85 10.90 -11.75 -7.68
N LYS A 86 11.82 -12.48 -8.32
CA LYS A 86 11.50 -13.33 -9.47
C LYS A 86 10.92 -14.65 -8.99
N VAL A 87 9.67 -14.90 -9.34
CA VAL A 87 9.00 -16.19 -9.13
C VAL A 87 8.87 -16.87 -10.49
N ASP A 88 9.28 -18.13 -10.57
CA ASP A 88 9.23 -18.88 -11.83
C ASP A 88 7.79 -18.96 -12.38
N GLY A 89 7.66 -18.67 -13.68
CA GLY A 89 6.39 -18.68 -14.37
C GLY A 89 5.49 -17.47 -14.10
N ILE A 90 5.94 -16.48 -13.34
CA ILE A 90 5.19 -15.24 -13.09
C ILE A 90 5.78 -14.08 -13.89
N THR A 91 4.98 -13.57 -14.83
CA THR A 91 5.23 -12.35 -15.59
C THR A 91 4.05 -11.39 -15.45
N TYR A 92 4.32 -10.13 -15.73
CA TYR A 92 3.33 -9.05 -15.67
C TYR A 92 3.25 -8.30 -17.00
N ALA A 93 3.48 -9.01 -18.11
CA ALA A 93 3.35 -8.41 -19.43
C ALA A 93 1.90 -7.99 -19.73
N PRO A 94 1.68 -6.98 -20.58
CA PRO A 94 0.36 -6.62 -21.03
C PRO A 94 -0.41 -7.83 -21.56
N GLY A 95 -1.65 -8.01 -21.10
CA GLY A 95 -2.48 -9.16 -21.41
C GLY A 95 -2.43 -10.32 -20.41
N ASP A 96 -1.36 -10.44 -19.62
CA ASP A 96 -1.21 -11.49 -18.60
C ASP A 96 -2.27 -11.40 -17.50
N LYS A 97 -2.51 -12.53 -16.86
CA LYS A 97 -3.33 -12.66 -15.63
C LYS A 97 -2.67 -13.63 -14.67
N PRO A 98 -1.53 -13.25 -14.06
CA PRO A 98 -0.83 -14.15 -13.15
C PRO A 98 -1.65 -14.50 -11.92
N GLU A 99 -1.43 -15.73 -11.42
CA GLU A 99 -1.92 -16.21 -10.14
C GLU A 99 -0.73 -16.72 -9.31
N ALA A 100 -0.69 -16.38 -8.02
CA ALA A 100 0.36 -16.83 -7.12
C ALA A 100 0.16 -18.30 -6.77
N PRO A 101 1.13 -19.19 -7.03
CA PRO A 101 1.04 -20.61 -6.71
C PRO A 101 1.10 -20.88 -5.21
N ASP A 102 1.67 -19.95 -4.45
CA ASP A 102 1.96 -20.01 -3.02
C ASP A 102 1.04 -19.13 -2.18
N TRP A 103 -0.13 -18.73 -2.71
CA TRP A 103 -1.00 -17.77 -2.05
C TRP A 103 -1.37 -18.12 -0.61
N GLU A 104 -1.07 -17.20 0.29
CA GLU A 104 -1.53 -17.21 1.68
C GLU A 104 -2.14 -15.85 2.07
N LYS A 105 -3.33 -15.85 2.63
CA LYS A 105 -4.01 -14.62 3.07
C LYS A 105 -3.51 -14.19 4.45
N THR A 106 -2.24 -13.82 4.55
CA THR A 106 -1.58 -13.34 5.77
C THR A 106 -0.97 -11.97 5.54
N ALA A 107 -0.67 -11.23 6.62
CA ALA A 107 0.04 -9.95 6.54
C ALA A 107 1.58 -10.12 6.38
N ALA A 108 2.07 -11.35 6.28
CA ALA A 108 3.49 -11.60 6.05
C ALA A 108 3.89 -11.26 4.61
N CYS A 109 5.10 -10.78 4.42
CA CYS A 109 5.69 -10.63 3.09
C CYS A 109 5.95 -12.02 2.48
N GLY A 110 5.86 -12.14 1.16
CA GLY A 110 5.90 -13.42 0.44
C GLY A 110 4.51 -14.00 0.22
N ALA A 111 4.42 -15.19 -0.36
CA ALA A 111 3.20 -15.97 -0.59
C ALA A 111 2.05 -15.14 -1.21
N GLY A 112 2.25 -14.69 -2.45
CA GLY A 112 1.28 -13.87 -3.20
C GLY A 112 1.92 -12.87 -4.16
N LEU A 113 1.10 -12.25 -5.01
CA LEU A 113 1.52 -11.20 -5.92
C LEU A 113 1.49 -9.85 -5.20
N HIS A 114 2.63 -9.15 -5.14
CA HIS A 114 2.76 -7.89 -4.41
C HIS A 114 2.49 -6.68 -5.29
N PHE A 115 1.77 -5.69 -4.72
CA PHE A 115 1.35 -4.47 -5.41
C PHE A 115 1.42 -3.25 -4.48
N VAL A 116 1.39 -2.08 -5.10
CA VAL A 116 1.36 -0.75 -4.47
C VAL A 116 0.14 0.04 -4.96
N ALA A 117 -0.14 1.18 -4.31
CA ALA A 117 -1.28 2.02 -4.65
C ALA A 117 -1.02 2.97 -5.81
N ARG A 118 0.24 3.30 -6.08
CA ARG A 118 0.69 4.18 -7.17
C ARG A 118 1.85 3.54 -7.92
N PRO A 119 2.01 3.73 -9.25
CA PRO A 119 3.09 3.11 -10.01
C PRO A 119 4.48 3.37 -9.42
N TRP A 120 4.81 4.63 -9.16
CA TRP A 120 6.12 5.07 -8.65
C TRP A 120 6.48 4.52 -7.25
N GLU A 121 5.51 4.14 -6.44
CA GLU A 121 5.78 3.49 -5.15
C GLU A 121 6.44 2.13 -5.32
N GLY A 122 6.33 1.53 -6.51
CA GLY A 122 6.94 0.26 -6.87
C GLY A 122 8.46 0.32 -7.03
N ASP A 123 9.03 1.50 -7.33
CA ASP A 123 10.45 1.70 -7.66
C ASP A 123 11.36 1.18 -6.55
N ARG A 124 11.00 1.41 -5.30
CA ARG A 124 11.78 1.00 -4.12
C ARG A 124 11.89 -0.52 -3.93
N TYR A 125 11.17 -1.30 -4.71
CA TYR A 125 11.18 -2.76 -4.66
C TYR A 125 11.96 -3.39 -5.82
N LEU A 126 12.63 -2.57 -6.63
CA LEU A 126 13.53 -2.98 -7.70
C LEU A 126 14.97 -2.54 -7.38
N ASP A 127 15.95 -3.33 -7.80
CA ASP A 127 17.36 -3.00 -7.63
C ASP A 127 17.84 -1.96 -8.66
N GLN A 128 17.12 -1.81 -9.75
CA GLN A 128 17.37 -0.87 -10.84
C GLN A 128 16.10 -0.05 -11.12
N PRO A 129 16.21 1.11 -11.77
CA PRO A 129 15.03 1.85 -12.22
C PRO A 129 14.08 0.95 -13.01
N PRO A 130 12.77 1.06 -12.82
CA PRO A 130 11.79 0.25 -13.52
C PRO A 130 11.86 0.47 -15.03
N ALA A 131 11.70 -0.60 -15.80
CA ALA A 131 11.55 -0.49 -17.25
C ALA A 131 10.10 -0.16 -17.64
N HIS A 132 9.14 -0.69 -16.87
CA HIS A 132 7.71 -0.51 -17.12
C HIS A 132 6.93 -0.38 -15.80
N TYR A 133 5.77 0.28 -15.88
CA TYR A 133 4.74 0.22 -14.85
C TYR A 133 3.50 -0.47 -15.41
N VAL A 134 2.84 -1.23 -14.57
CA VAL A 134 1.65 -1.96 -14.96
C VAL A 134 0.50 -1.77 -13.98
N ALA A 135 -0.71 -1.63 -14.53
CA ALA A 135 -1.94 -1.58 -13.79
C ALA A 135 -2.60 -2.97 -13.77
N CYS A 136 -2.90 -3.46 -12.58
CA CYS A 136 -3.39 -4.79 -12.30
C CYS A 136 -4.74 -4.72 -11.59
N VAL A 137 -5.77 -5.36 -12.11
CA VAL A 137 -7.06 -5.46 -11.43
C VAL A 137 -7.08 -6.69 -10.55
N VAL A 138 -7.35 -6.51 -9.26
CA VAL A 138 -7.42 -7.60 -8.28
C VAL A 138 -8.76 -7.59 -7.53
N ARG A 139 -9.13 -8.69 -6.87
CA ARG A 139 -10.30 -8.74 -5.97
C ARG A 139 -9.90 -8.35 -4.56
N VAL A 140 -10.61 -7.41 -3.95
CA VAL A 140 -10.38 -6.98 -2.56
C VAL A 140 -10.51 -8.16 -1.59
N SER A 141 -11.42 -9.11 -1.85
CA SER A 141 -11.59 -10.32 -1.03
C SER A 141 -10.40 -11.29 -1.09
N GLU A 142 -9.59 -11.21 -2.15
CA GLU A 142 -8.38 -12.00 -2.38
C GLU A 142 -7.10 -11.19 -2.13
N MET A 143 -7.19 -10.11 -1.35
CA MET A 143 -6.06 -9.28 -0.93
C MET A 143 -5.72 -9.49 0.55
N ALA A 144 -4.47 -9.19 0.88
CA ALA A 144 -4.00 -9.02 2.25
C ALA A 144 -3.08 -7.79 2.33
N VAL A 145 -3.24 -7.00 3.39
CA VAL A 145 -2.40 -5.84 3.65
C VAL A 145 -1.13 -6.30 4.35
N ILE A 146 0.02 -6.03 3.75
CA ILE A 146 1.33 -6.32 4.35
C ILE A 146 1.72 -5.19 5.29
N ASP A 147 1.64 -3.96 4.77
CA ASP A 147 1.88 -2.72 5.50
C ASP A 147 1.07 -1.56 4.89
N GLN A 148 1.31 -0.34 5.31
CA GLN A 148 0.59 0.81 4.76
C GLN A 148 0.88 1.07 3.29
N ASP A 149 2.05 0.70 2.79
CA ASP A 149 2.52 0.99 1.44
C ASP A 149 2.27 -0.15 0.46
N LYS A 150 2.09 -1.38 0.97
CA LYS A 150 2.12 -2.59 0.14
C LYS A 150 1.03 -3.59 0.52
N VAL A 151 0.42 -4.13 -0.50
CA VAL A 151 -0.53 -5.24 -0.43
C VAL A 151 -0.04 -6.44 -1.22
N LYS A 152 -0.62 -7.59 -0.95
CA LYS A 152 -0.52 -8.75 -1.82
C LYS A 152 -1.91 -9.24 -2.22
N ALA A 153 -1.99 -9.87 -3.39
CA ALA A 153 -3.21 -10.49 -3.87
C ALA A 153 -2.92 -11.90 -4.40
N ARG A 154 -3.98 -12.72 -4.42
CA ARG A 154 -3.91 -14.07 -4.97
C ARG A 154 -3.63 -14.06 -6.46
N ARG A 155 -4.36 -13.23 -7.22
CA ARG A 155 -4.29 -13.21 -8.69
C ARG A 155 -4.73 -11.87 -9.27
N VAL A 156 -4.33 -11.64 -10.50
CA VAL A 156 -4.86 -10.60 -11.37
C VAL A 156 -6.09 -11.14 -12.10
N VAL A 157 -7.20 -10.40 -12.11
CA VAL A 157 -8.51 -10.88 -12.61
C VAL A 157 -8.96 -10.24 -13.91
N ALA A 158 -8.16 -9.33 -14.48
CA ALA A 158 -8.35 -8.76 -15.80
C ALA A 158 -6.99 -8.73 -16.52
N PRO A 159 -6.94 -8.63 -17.84
CA PRO A 159 -5.68 -8.44 -18.56
C PRO A 159 -4.90 -7.24 -18.00
N ILE A 160 -3.62 -7.44 -17.73
CA ILE A 160 -2.70 -6.36 -17.31
C ILE A 160 -2.61 -5.35 -18.46
N VAL A 161 -2.52 -4.07 -18.10
CA VAL A 161 -2.24 -2.99 -19.03
C VAL A 161 -0.98 -2.23 -18.58
N GLU A 162 -0.18 -1.81 -19.54
CA GLU A 162 0.95 -0.93 -19.28
C GLU A 162 0.44 0.49 -18.99
N CYS A 163 1.06 1.18 -18.05
CA CYS A 163 0.73 2.55 -17.69
C CYS A 163 2.02 3.37 -17.49
N ASP A 164 1.86 4.67 -17.43
CA ASP A 164 2.93 5.58 -17.06
C ASP A 164 3.09 5.67 -15.53
N ILE A 165 4.00 6.53 -15.09
CA ILE A 165 4.30 6.78 -13.67
C ILE A 165 3.10 7.33 -12.87
N ASP A 166 2.16 7.98 -13.55
CA ASP A 166 0.96 8.56 -12.95
C ASP A 166 -0.24 7.58 -12.97
N GLY A 167 -0.08 6.43 -13.65
CA GLY A 167 -1.08 5.37 -13.78
C GLY A 167 -1.98 5.50 -14.99
N GLU A 168 -1.68 6.43 -15.90
CA GLU A 168 -2.41 6.57 -17.17
C GLU A 168 -2.02 5.44 -18.13
N VAL A 169 -3.02 4.81 -18.73
CA VAL A 169 -2.81 3.66 -19.62
C VAL A 169 -2.07 4.10 -20.89
N ILE A 170 -0.93 3.49 -21.13
CA ILE A 170 -0.20 3.65 -22.39
C ILE A 170 -0.95 2.87 -23.48
N LYS A 171 -1.57 3.60 -24.40
CA LYS A 171 -2.16 2.98 -25.58
C LYS A 171 -1.04 2.44 -26.45
N ALA A 172 -1.03 1.15 -26.73
CA ALA A 172 -0.17 0.63 -27.78
C ALA A 172 -0.50 1.39 -29.07
N ASP A 173 0.48 2.12 -29.62
CA ASP A 173 0.33 2.70 -30.94
C ASP A 173 -0.03 1.55 -31.90
N GLN A 174 -1.14 1.72 -32.58
CA GLN A 174 -1.51 0.80 -33.66
C GLN A 174 -0.49 1.04 -34.78
N ALA A 175 0.56 0.20 -34.77
CA ALA A 175 1.50 0.11 -35.87
C ALA A 175 0.89 -0.66 -37.06
#